data_a0e1d3a0440aa5c56ee6dedbdd7c13da
#
_entry.id   a0e1d3a0440aa5c56ee6dedbdd7c13da
#
_cell.length_a   1.000
_cell.length_b   1.000
_cell.length_c   1.000
_cell.angle_alpha   90.00
_cell.angle_beta   90.00
_cell.angle_gamma   90.00
#
_symmetry.space_group_name_H-M   'P 1'
#
loop_
_entity.id
_entity.type
_entity.pdbx_description
1 polymer ?
#
loop_
_entity_poly.entity_id
_entity_poly.type
_entity_poly.pdbx_seq_one_letter_code
_entity_poly.pdbx_strand_id
1 'polypeptide(L)'
;ALYVIDMIEIIRENWGWVGIEPIEIIGSNEFGNFIIKDINGAFWRLCPEDVYCEIIAKSDEEYNSLLHNQEFIEDWEMKNLVDYAKQLYGSLPTDKSYCLKIPGILGGEYGGENIGTISTKELISFSGYIGQQIQNLPDGSQVEFRFTE
;
A
#
# COMPACT_ATOMS: atom_id res chain seq x y z
N ALA A 1 4.18 8.37 -17.69
CA ALA A 1 4.18 9.78 -17.27
C ALA A 1 2.85 10.20 -16.67
N LEU A 2 1.76 10.14 -17.44
CA LEU A 2 0.42 10.52 -16.94
C LEU A 2 -0.05 9.63 -15.77
N TYR A 3 0.22 8.34 -15.83
CA TYR A 3 -0.12 7.40 -14.74
C TYR A 3 0.57 7.79 -13.44
N VAL A 4 1.84 8.15 -13.48
CA VAL A 4 2.62 8.54 -12.29
C VAL A 4 2.06 9.82 -11.67
N ILE A 5 1.73 10.81 -12.50
CA ILE A 5 1.15 12.08 -12.04
C ILE A 5 -0.21 11.84 -11.39
N ASP A 6 -1.06 11.04 -12.03
CA ASP A 6 -2.36 10.66 -11.46
C ASP A 6 -2.21 9.96 -10.11
N MET A 7 -1.26 9.04 -9.99
CA MET A 7 -1.06 8.29 -8.76
C MET A 7 -0.58 9.19 -7.62
N ILE A 8 0.28 10.16 -7.88
CA ILE A 8 0.71 11.14 -6.88
C ILE A 8 -0.51 11.89 -6.34
N GLU A 9 -1.41 12.34 -7.21
CA GLU A 9 -2.63 13.03 -6.80
C GLU A 9 -3.56 12.13 -5.98
N ILE A 10 -3.74 10.89 -6.41
CA ILE A 10 -4.56 9.91 -5.70
C ILE A 10 -4.00 9.64 -4.30
N ILE A 11 -2.69 9.49 -4.19
CA ILE A 11 -2.04 9.30 -2.90
C ILE A 11 -2.25 10.53 -2.01
N ARG A 12 -2.07 11.73 -2.56
CA ARG A 12 -2.28 12.97 -1.82
C ARG A 12 -3.72 13.08 -1.31
N GLU A 13 -4.69 12.82 -2.17
CA GLU A 13 -6.10 12.93 -1.83
C GLU A 13 -6.55 11.92 -0.76
N ASN A 14 -6.01 10.71 -0.82
CA ASN A 14 -6.50 9.62 0.03
C ASN A 14 -5.64 9.36 1.26
N TRP A 15 -4.37 9.72 1.22
CA TRP A 15 -3.42 9.47 2.30
C TRP A 15 -2.78 10.75 2.86
N GLY A 16 -3.12 11.93 2.32
CA GLY A 16 -2.56 13.20 2.80
C GLY A 16 -2.82 13.47 4.28
N TRP A 17 -3.84 12.84 4.86
CA TRP A 17 -4.17 12.98 6.27
C TRP A 17 -3.07 12.45 7.22
N VAL A 18 -2.16 11.58 6.74
CA VAL A 18 -0.99 11.14 7.54
C VAL A 18 0.13 12.19 7.55
N GLY A 19 0.03 13.24 6.74
CA GLY A 19 1.03 14.30 6.65
C GLY A 19 2.00 14.17 5.48
N ILE A 20 1.79 13.20 4.60
CA ILE A 20 2.63 13.03 3.41
C ILE A 20 2.34 14.12 2.38
N GLU A 21 3.40 14.73 1.83
CA GLU A 21 3.31 15.61 0.67
C GLU A 21 4.11 14.97 -0.47
N PRO A 22 3.48 14.08 -1.25
CA PRO A 22 4.20 13.26 -2.22
C PRO A 22 4.66 14.08 -3.42
N ILE A 23 5.91 13.87 -3.86
CA ILE A 23 6.43 14.51 -5.07
C ILE A 23 6.94 13.51 -6.10
N GLU A 24 7.34 12.30 -5.67
CA GLU A 24 7.93 11.33 -6.58
C GLU A 24 7.60 9.91 -6.15
N ILE A 25 7.23 9.07 -7.09
CA ILE A 25 7.07 7.63 -6.86
C ILE A 25 8.40 6.96 -7.18
N ILE A 26 8.99 6.31 -6.17
CA ILE A 26 10.28 5.63 -6.30
C ILE A 26 10.10 4.20 -6.79
N GLY A 27 9.04 3.52 -6.33
CA GLY A 27 8.78 2.15 -6.73
C GLY A 27 7.40 1.67 -6.30
N SER A 28 7.03 0.51 -6.81
CA SER A 28 5.77 -0.15 -6.48
C SER A 28 5.96 -1.66 -6.50
N ASN A 29 5.06 -2.40 -5.86
CA ASN A 29 5.00 -3.85 -5.97
C ASN A 29 3.61 -4.31 -6.43
N GLU A 30 3.45 -5.61 -6.61
CA GLU A 30 2.24 -6.18 -7.21
C GLU A 30 1.02 -6.12 -6.28
N PHE A 31 1.21 -5.84 -4.99
CA PHE A 31 0.13 -5.61 -4.02
C PHE A 31 -0.20 -4.14 -3.83
N GLY A 32 0.18 -3.29 -4.77
CA GLY A 32 -0.13 -1.87 -4.74
C GLY A 32 0.57 -1.10 -3.64
N ASN A 33 1.65 -1.63 -3.09
CA ASN A 33 2.52 -0.86 -2.21
C ASN A 33 3.32 0.13 -3.05
N PHE A 34 3.54 1.30 -2.48
CA PHE A 34 4.36 2.35 -3.10
C PHE A 34 5.44 2.82 -2.15
N ILE A 35 6.62 3.08 -2.70
CA ILE A 35 7.64 3.87 -2.02
C ILE A 35 7.60 5.24 -2.65
N ILE A 36 7.43 6.26 -1.80
CA ILE A 36 7.14 7.63 -2.22
C ILE A 36 8.13 8.56 -1.54
N LYS A 37 8.74 9.46 -2.32
CA LYS A 37 9.56 10.53 -1.77
C LYS A 37 8.69 11.77 -1.58
N ASP A 38 8.80 12.39 -0.41
CA ASP A 38 8.04 13.59 -0.11
C ASP A 38 8.86 14.86 -0.36
N ILE A 39 8.20 16.01 -0.19
CA ILE A 39 8.80 17.31 -0.44
C ILE A 39 9.99 17.62 0.49
N ASN A 40 10.07 16.96 1.63
CA ASN A 40 11.14 17.13 2.62
C ASN A 40 12.29 16.15 2.43
N GLY A 41 12.22 15.29 1.42
CA GLY A 41 13.26 14.29 1.16
C GLY A 41 13.11 13.00 1.94
N ALA A 42 12.03 12.82 2.66
CA ALA A 42 11.73 11.57 3.36
C ALA A 42 11.09 10.56 2.41
N PHE A 43 11.32 9.29 2.70
CA PHE A 43 10.75 8.17 1.94
C PHE A 43 9.67 7.50 2.78
N TRP A 44 8.52 7.28 2.17
CA TRP A 44 7.35 6.67 2.79
C TRP A 44 7.03 5.35 2.11
N ARG A 45 6.49 4.41 2.88
CA ARG A 45 5.86 3.22 2.30
C ARG A 45 4.37 3.28 2.54
N LEU A 46 3.60 3.15 1.47
CA LEU A 46 2.16 2.97 1.50
C LEU A 46 1.87 1.48 1.31
N CYS A 47 1.20 0.89 2.28
CA CYS A 47 0.92 -0.55 2.31
C CYS A 47 -0.58 -0.79 2.47
N PRO A 48 -1.31 -1.02 1.36
CA PRO A 48 -2.76 -1.18 1.43
C PRO A 48 -3.24 -2.40 2.21
N GLU A 49 -2.54 -3.53 2.09
CA GLU A 49 -2.95 -4.77 2.74
C GLU A 49 -2.91 -4.68 4.27
N ASP A 50 -2.05 -3.83 4.82
CA ASP A 50 -1.95 -3.58 6.26
C ASP A 50 -2.43 -2.17 6.65
N VAL A 51 -2.92 -1.41 5.70
CA VAL A 51 -3.53 -0.08 5.88
C VAL A 51 -2.61 0.87 6.64
N TYR A 52 -1.41 1.12 6.09
CA TYR A 52 -0.52 2.14 6.64
C TYR A 52 0.21 2.91 5.55
N CYS A 53 0.64 4.10 5.90
CA CYS A 53 1.53 4.93 5.10
C CYS A 53 2.48 5.62 6.09
N GLU A 54 3.74 5.20 6.11
CA GLU A 54 4.70 5.59 7.15
C GLU A 54 6.07 5.89 6.54
N ILE A 55 6.82 6.76 7.23
CA ILE A 55 8.21 7.06 6.85
C ILE A 55 9.07 5.82 7.11
N ILE A 56 9.79 5.40 6.08
CA ILE A 56 10.75 4.29 6.17
C ILE A 56 12.20 4.76 6.15
N ALA A 57 12.46 5.96 5.65
CA ALA A 57 13.80 6.56 5.62
C ALA A 57 13.66 8.08 5.60
N LYS A 58 14.56 8.78 6.30
CA LYS A 58 14.49 10.24 6.40
C LYS A 58 15.44 10.94 5.43
N SER A 59 16.24 10.18 4.70
CA SER A 59 17.24 10.72 3.76
C SER A 59 17.55 9.71 2.67
N ASP A 60 18.20 10.16 1.60
CA ASP A 60 18.68 9.29 0.55
C ASP A 60 19.66 8.23 1.09
N GLU A 61 20.49 8.60 2.06
CA GLU A 61 21.46 7.68 2.67
C GLU A 61 20.75 6.56 3.42
N GLU A 62 19.75 6.90 4.23
CA GLU A 62 18.96 5.89 4.95
C GLU A 62 18.22 4.96 3.98
N TYR A 63 17.64 5.51 2.91
CA TYR A 63 16.97 4.72 1.91
C TYR A 63 17.94 3.77 1.20
N ASN A 64 19.13 4.25 0.81
CA ASN A 64 20.14 3.39 0.21
C ASN A 64 20.54 2.24 1.12
N SER A 65 20.60 2.49 2.44
CA SER A 65 20.87 1.42 3.42
C SER A 65 19.78 0.36 3.43
N LEU A 66 18.51 0.75 3.29
CA LEU A 66 17.39 -0.21 3.19
C LEU A 66 17.52 -1.10 1.97
N LEU A 67 18.00 -0.58 0.85
CA LEU A 67 18.17 -1.36 -0.38
C LEU A 67 19.22 -2.46 -0.26
N HIS A 68 20.04 -2.42 0.78
CA HIS A 68 21.04 -3.44 1.10
C HIS A 68 20.62 -4.30 2.31
N ASN A 69 19.42 -4.07 2.85
CA ASN A 69 18.89 -4.83 3.99
C ASN A 69 18.02 -5.96 3.48
N GLN A 70 18.44 -7.20 3.72
CA GLN A 70 17.75 -8.38 3.19
C GLN A 70 16.33 -8.53 3.74
N GLU A 71 16.11 -8.22 5.01
CA GLU A 71 14.77 -8.28 5.61
C GLU A 71 13.81 -7.31 4.94
N PHE A 72 14.29 -6.08 4.67
CA PHE A 72 13.48 -5.09 3.97
C PHE A 72 13.14 -5.56 2.54
N ILE A 73 14.13 -6.07 1.82
CA ILE A 73 13.97 -6.53 0.43
C ILE A 73 12.91 -7.64 0.38
N GLU A 74 13.02 -8.63 1.25
CA GLU A 74 12.07 -9.76 1.30
C GLU A 74 10.66 -9.30 1.65
N ASP A 75 10.53 -8.42 2.62
CA ASP A 75 9.23 -7.86 3.00
C ASP A 75 8.62 -7.05 1.85
N TRP A 76 9.44 -6.27 1.16
CA TRP A 76 8.99 -5.46 0.01
C TRP A 76 8.57 -6.33 -1.18
N GLU A 77 9.33 -7.37 -1.50
CA GLU A 77 9.05 -8.23 -2.65
C GLU A 77 7.82 -9.11 -2.45
N MET A 78 7.52 -9.50 -1.21
CA MET A 78 6.36 -10.34 -0.88
C MET A 78 6.26 -11.59 -1.76
N LYS A 79 7.40 -12.20 -2.06
CA LYS A 79 7.54 -13.23 -3.11
C LYS A 79 6.52 -14.36 -2.98
N ASN A 80 6.38 -14.95 -1.79
CA ASN A 80 5.49 -16.08 -1.60
C ASN A 80 4.02 -15.70 -1.84
N LEU A 81 3.61 -14.54 -1.36
CA LEU A 81 2.24 -14.06 -1.54
C LEU A 81 1.96 -13.69 -2.99
N VAL A 82 2.93 -13.05 -3.64
CA VAL A 82 2.82 -12.70 -5.06
C VAL A 82 2.75 -13.96 -5.93
N ASP A 83 3.60 -14.95 -5.67
CA ASP A 83 3.58 -16.22 -6.41
C ASP A 83 2.24 -16.92 -6.25
N TYR A 84 1.69 -16.95 -5.05
CA TYR A 84 0.37 -17.51 -4.77
C TYR A 84 -0.73 -16.77 -5.54
N ALA A 85 -0.71 -15.45 -5.49
CA ALA A 85 -1.69 -14.62 -6.21
C ALA A 85 -1.62 -14.83 -7.72
N LYS A 86 -0.41 -14.97 -8.27
CA LYS A 86 -0.22 -15.26 -9.70
C LYS A 86 -0.77 -16.62 -10.11
N GLN A 87 -0.70 -17.60 -9.23
CA GLN A 87 -1.31 -18.91 -9.49
C GLN A 87 -2.82 -18.81 -9.59
N LEU A 88 -3.45 -17.93 -8.79
CA LEU A 88 -4.90 -17.74 -8.79
C LEU A 88 -5.38 -16.91 -9.98
N TYR A 89 -4.68 -15.82 -10.29
CA TYR A 89 -5.19 -14.79 -11.20
C TYR A 89 -4.30 -14.50 -12.40
N GLY A 90 -3.10 -15.11 -12.47
CA GLY A 90 -2.13 -14.77 -13.51
C GLY A 90 -1.51 -13.39 -13.28
N SER A 91 -0.72 -12.94 -14.25
CA SER A 91 -0.11 -11.61 -14.23
C SER A 91 -1.16 -10.55 -14.54
N LEU A 92 -1.05 -9.39 -13.89
CA LEU A 92 -2.02 -8.31 -14.02
C LEU A 92 -1.50 -7.20 -14.93
N PRO A 93 -2.42 -6.44 -15.58
CA PRO A 93 -2.07 -5.19 -16.25
C PRO A 93 -1.46 -4.19 -15.26
N THR A 94 -0.73 -3.20 -15.78
CA THR A 94 0.00 -2.19 -15.00
C THR A 94 -0.90 -1.42 -14.02
N ASP A 95 -2.16 -1.20 -14.37
CA ASP A 95 -3.11 -0.42 -13.57
C ASP A 95 -3.89 -1.24 -12.54
N LYS A 96 -3.57 -2.52 -12.41
CA LYS A 96 -4.22 -3.42 -11.44
C LYS A 96 -3.21 -3.98 -10.44
N SER A 97 -3.73 -4.35 -9.27
CA SER A 97 -2.96 -4.92 -8.18
C SER A 97 -3.69 -6.14 -7.60
N TYR A 98 -2.92 -7.05 -7.02
CA TYR A 98 -3.48 -8.01 -6.08
C TYR A 98 -3.81 -7.28 -4.79
N CYS A 99 -4.75 -7.81 -4.02
CA CYS A 99 -5.14 -7.21 -2.76
C CYS A 99 -5.58 -8.26 -1.75
N LEU A 100 -5.64 -7.87 -0.49
CA LEU A 100 -6.42 -8.59 0.50
C LEU A 100 -7.83 -8.01 0.51
N LYS A 101 -8.84 -8.84 0.31
CA LYS A 101 -10.25 -8.39 0.31
C LYS A 101 -10.62 -7.78 1.66
N ILE A 102 -10.15 -8.39 2.75
CA ILE A 102 -10.20 -7.86 4.10
C ILE A 102 -8.76 -7.55 4.49
N PRO A 103 -8.43 -6.29 4.80
CA PRO A 103 -7.06 -5.95 5.20
C PRO A 103 -6.56 -6.74 6.40
N GLY A 104 -5.25 -6.99 6.45
CA GLY A 104 -4.64 -7.75 7.54
C GLY A 104 -4.89 -7.17 8.92
N ILE A 105 -4.85 -5.82 9.04
CA ILE A 105 -5.11 -5.12 10.30
C ILE A 105 -6.54 -5.35 10.81
N LEU A 106 -7.47 -5.72 9.93
CA LEU A 106 -8.86 -6.02 10.27
C LEU A 106 -9.12 -7.53 10.38
N GLY A 107 -8.08 -8.33 10.47
CA GLY A 107 -8.18 -9.77 10.64
C GLY A 107 -8.20 -10.59 9.36
N GLY A 108 -7.95 -9.97 8.22
CA GLY A 108 -7.91 -10.67 6.94
C GLY A 108 -6.72 -11.62 6.83
N GLU A 109 -6.93 -12.77 6.20
CA GLU A 109 -5.86 -13.73 5.94
C GLU A 109 -4.96 -13.28 4.81
N TYR A 110 -3.68 -13.65 4.89
CA TYR A 110 -2.69 -13.42 3.83
C TYR A 110 -2.65 -14.62 2.89
N GLY A 111 -3.77 -14.97 2.32
CA GLY A 111 -3.88 -16.09 1.40
C GLY A 111 -5.31 -16.53 1.18
N GLY A 112 -5.49 -17.65 0.50
CA GLY A 112 -6.78 -18.29 0.27
C GLY A 112 -7.79 -17.40 -0.45
N GLU A 113 -9.02 -17.48 -0.02
CA GLU A 113 -10.13 -16.72 -0.60
C GLU A 113 -10.04 -15.21 -0.35
N ASN A 114 -9.17 -14.79 0.56
CA ASN A 114 -8.98 -13.37 0.86
C ASN A 114 -8.11 -12.63 -0.16
N ILE A 115 -7.46 -13.34 -1.09
CA ILE A 115 -6.71 -12.72 -2.18
C ILE A 115 -7.66 -12.35 -3.31
N GLY A 116 -7.59 -11.11 -3.74
CA GLY A 116 -8.37 -10.60 -4.87
C GLY A 116 -7.53 -9.75 -5.80
N THR A 117 -8.20 -9.16 -6.78
CA THR A 117 -7.62 -8.19 -7.71
C THR A 117 -8.48 -6.95 -7.75
N ILE A 118 -7.86 -5.79 -7.96
CA ILE A 118 -8.57 -4.51 -7.94
C ILE A 118 -7.74 -3.51 -8.76
N SER A 119 -8.36 -2.44 -9.26
CA SER A 119 -7.58 -1.35 -9.83
C SER A 119 -6.70 -0.75 -8.74
N THR A 120 -5.46 -0.39 -9.07
CA THR A 120 -4.54 0.18 -8.10
C THR A 120 -5.08 1.48 -7.51
N LYS A 121 -5.74 2.30 -8.33
CA LYS A 121 -6.36 3.55 -7.88
C LYS A 121 -7.44 3.30 -6.82
N GLU A 122 -8.31 2.32 -7.04
CA GLU A 122 -9.34 1.96 -6.06
C GLU A 122 -8.74 1.43 -4.77
N LEU A 123 -7.68 0.63 -4.88
CA LEU A 123 -6.99 0.09 -3.72
C LEU A 123 -6.41 1.20 -2.84
N ILE A 124 -5.76 2.18 -3.45
CA ILE A 124 -5.20 3.34 -2.74
C ILE A 124 -6.32 4.16 -2.08
N SER A 125 -7.41 4.41 -2.80
CA SER A 125 -8.55 5.16 -2.27
C SER A 125 -9.22 4.43 -1.11
N PHE A 126 -9.49 3.14 -1.27
CA PHE A 126 -10.14 2.32 -0.25
C PHE A 126 -9.29 2.20 1.01
N SER A 127 -8.00 1.90 0.85
CA SER A 127 -7.09 1.76 2.00
C SER A 127 -6.92 3.09 2.74
N GLY A 128 -6.83 4.20 2.02
CA GLY A 128 -6.75 5.54 2.64
C GLY A 128 -8.00 5.89 3.43
N TYR A 129 -9.16 5.57 2.89
CA TYR A 129 -10.44 5.77 3.57
C TYR A 129 -10.51 4.94 4.86
N ILE A 130 -10.20 3.64 4.78
CA ILE A 130 -10.20 2.77 5.96
C ILE A 130 -9.20 3.28 7.00
N GLY A 131 -7.97 3.58 6.58
CA GLY A 131 -6.93 4.07 7.48
C GLY A 131 -7.37 5.31 8.25
N GLN A 132 -7.99 6.25 7.56
CA GLN A 132 -8.49 7.48 8.19
C GLN A 132 -9.60 7.19 9.19
N GLN A 133 -10.50 6.26 8.87
CA GLN A 133 -11.62 5.91 9.76
C GLN A 133 -11.15 5.20 11.03
N ILE A 134 -10.11 4.37 10.95
CA ILE A 134 -9.68 3.55 12.10
C ILE A 134 -8.50 4.13 12.88
N GLN A 135 -7.89 5.24 12.42
CA GLN A 135 -6.64 5.77 12.98
C GLN A 135 -6.67 6.01 14.50
N ASN A 136 -7.84 6.33 15.05
CA ASN A 136 -8.00 6.65 16.47
C ASN A 136 -8.75 5.58 17.26
N LEU A 137 -9.00 4.42 16.65
CA LEU A 137 -9.68 3.33 17.33
C LEU A 137 -8.70 2.57 18.23
N PRO A 138 -9.12 2.18 19.46
CA PRO A 138 -8.30 1.31 20.30
C PRO A 138 -8.09 -0.05 19.64
N ASP A 139 -6.98 -0.72 19.97
CA ASP A 139 -6.71 -2.08 19.53
C ASP A 139 -7.84 -3.00 20.01
N GLY A 140 -8.24 -3.92 19.15
CA GLY A 140 -9.33 -4.85 19.43
C GLY A 140 -10.72 -4.30 19.18
N SER A 141 -10.85 -3.05 18.69
CA SER A 141 -12.14 -2.50 18.31
C SER A 141 -12.77 -3.30 17.18
N GLN A 142 -14.09 -3.44 17.23
CA GLN A 142 -14.82 -4.09 16.15
C GLN A 142 -15.13 -3.07 15.04
N VAL A 143 -14.95 -3.50 13.80
CA VAL A 143 -15.18 -2.66 12.62
C VAL A 143 -16.21 -3.33 11.73
N GLU A 144 -17.21 -2.57 11.33
CA GLU A 144 -18.25 -3.03 10.42
C GLU A 144 -18.12 -2.34 9.08
N PHE A 145 -18.09 -3.14 8.01
CA PHE A 145 -18.11 -2.59 6.64
C PHE A 145 -19.54 -2.41 6.19
N ARG A 146 -19.87 -1.21 5.74
CA ARG A 146 -21.17 -0.90 5.15
C ARG A 146 -20.95 -0.45 3.72
N PHE A 147 -21.61 -1.13 2.80
CA PHE A 147 -21.58 -0.77 1.40
C PHE A 147 -22.87 0.00 1.09
N THR A 148 -22.71 1.25 0.63
CA THR A 148 -23.83 2.07 0.16
C THR A 148 -23.80 2.11 -1.35
N GLU A 149 -24.96 1.88 -1.94
CA GLU A 149 -25.13 2.00 -3.38
C GLU A 149 -25.30 3.45 -3.83
#